data_f988b374f30e18b1970a11175f5e8946
#
_entry.id   f988b374f30e18b1970a11175f5e8946
#
_cell.length_a   1.000
_cell.length_b   1.000
_cell.length_c   1.000
_cell.angle_alpha   90.00
_cell.angle_beta   90.00
_cell.angle_gamma   90.00
#
_symmetry.space_group_name_H-M   'P 1'
#
loop_
_entity.id
_entity.type
_entity.pdbx_description
1 polymer ?
#
loop_
_entity_poly.entity_id
_entity_poly.type
_entity_poly.pdbx_seq_one_letter_code
_entity_poly.pdbx_strand_id
1 'polypeptide(L)'
;LFDYRDGVRWDNNNNRLCGGPGNPPCSGGPQANRDWNRDAIPAEMGGFDCNKAHPAMGNYHHHQNPSAFDLDLLVVSDICDTYPADGLYVIDVNAHSPLIGFTYDGFPIYGAYAYKNTDGTGGIVRMKSSYTLRNITTRVNGPYVGQVFTIQNGPNAGNQEVMDLGYFREDYQYINNSEPDYLDEHNGRFAVTPDYPQGVYAYYATVDENHNSAY
;
A
#
# COMPACT_ATOMS: atom_id res chain seq x y z
N LEU A 1 3.67 -8.66 -6.41
CA LEU A 1 2.88 -8.84 -5.20
C LEU A 1 2.96 -7.58 -4.37
N PHE A 2 1.83 -7.06 -3.96
CA PHE A 2 1.77 -5.93 -3.04
C PHE A 2 1.50 -6.47 -1.64
N ASP A 3 2.48 -6.36 -0.75
CA ASP A 3 2.30 -6.68 0.67
C ASP A 3 2.27 -5.37 1.46
N TYR A 4 1.19 -5.15 2.16
CA TYR A 4 0.97 -3.95 2.97
C TYR A 4 1.32 -4.17 4.45
N ARG A 5 1.84 -5.32 4.80
CA ARG A 5 2.25 -5.67 6.17
C ARG A 5 3.73 -6.00 6.22
N ASP A 6 4.45 -5.32 7.07
CA ASP A 6 5.87 -5.60 7.30
C ASP A 6 6.14 -6.72 8.33
N GLY A 7 5.08 -7.36 8.83
CA GLY A 7 5.17 -8.39 9.85
C GLY A 7 5.23 -7.89 11.28
N VAL A 8 5.32 -6.58 11.49
CA VAL A 8 5.27 -5.96 12.82
C VAL A 8 3.82 -5.68 13.21
N ARG A 9 3.49 -5.90 14.49
CA ARG A 9 2.15 -5.69 15.03
C ARG A 9 2.19 -5.26 16.50
N TRP A 10 1.06 -4.79 16.99
CA TRP A 10 0.93 -4.45 18.38
C TRP A 10 0.63 -5.68 19.23
N ASP A 11 1.42 -5.89 20.28
CA ASP A 11 1.19 -6.91 21.30
C ASP A 11 0.51 -6.25 22.50
N ASN A 12 -0.81 -6.37 22.56
CA ASN A 12 -1.61 -5.78 23.61
C ASN A 12 -1.30 -6.37 25.01
N ASN A 13 -0.85 -7.62 25.07
CA ASN A 13 -0.52 -8.25 26.37
C ASN A 13 0.75 -7.65 27.00
N ASN A 14 1.68 -7.20 26.17
CA ASN A 14 2.97 -6.65 26.60
C ASN A 14 3.07 -5.14 26.32
N ASN A 15 2.03 -4.52 25.77
CA ASN A 15 1.97 -3.09 25.45
C ASN A 15 3.19 -2.63 24.63
N ARG A 16 3.51 -3.35 23.54
CA ARG A 16 4.69 -3.10 22.69
C ARG A 16 4.50 -3.58 21.26
N LEU A 17 5.37 -3.12 20.36
CA LEU A 17 5.50 -3.72 19.04
C LEU A 17 6.17 -5.10 19.14
N CYS A 18 5.77 -6.02 18.27
CA CYS A 18 6.27 -7.38 18.20
C CYS A 18 6.26 -7.94 16.77
N GLY A 19 7.02 -9.00 16.54
CA GLY A 19 7.14 -9.63 15.21
C GLY A 19 8.01 -8.79 14.26
N GLY A 20 8.26 -9.33 13.07
CA GLY A 20 9.15 -8.73 12.10
C GLY A 20 10.62 -8.68 12.55
N PRO A 21 11.51 -8.21 11.69
CA PRO A 21 12.90 -8.00 12.05
C PRO A 21 13.07 -6.95 13.16
N GLY A 22 13.91 -7.23 14.13
CA GLY A 22 14.28 -6.26 15.16
C GLY A 22 13.29 -6.13 16.34
N ASN A 23 12.11 -6.74 16.30
CA ASN A 23 11.16 -6.75 17.40
C ASN A 23 11.11 -8.10 18.11
N PRO A 24 10.74 -8.11 19.41
CA PRO A 24 10.56 -9.37 20.12
C PRO A 24 9.41 -10.19 19.53
N PRO A 25 9.40 -11.51 19.75
CA PRO A 25 8.27 -12.33 19.38
C PRO A 25 6.97 -11.84 20.03
N CYS A 26 5.86 -11.94 19.30
CA CYS A 26 4.55 -11.62 19.84
C CYS A 26 4.10 -12.66 20.87
N SER A 27 3.44 -12.23 21.92
CA SER A 27 2.79 -13.13 22.89
C SER A 27 1.71 -13.97 22.18
N GLY A 28 1.60 -15.24 22.53
CA GLY A 28 0.70 -16.17 21.85
C GLY A 28 1.23 -16.72 20.53
N GLY A 29 2.47 -16.43 20.17
CA GLY A 29 3.13 -16.99 18.98
C GLY A 29 2.48 -16.62 17.66
N PRO A 30 2.51 -17.51 16.65
CA PRO A 30 1.96 -17.23 15.32
C PRO A 30 0.44 -16.98 15.31
N GLN A 31 -0.26 -17.35 16.36
CA GLN A 31 -1.70 -17.14 16.54
C GLN A 31 -2.03 -15.94 17.45
N ALA A 32 -1.04 -15.11 17.77
CA ALA A 32 -1.25 -13.91 18.56
C ALA A 32 -2.32 -13.00 17.95
N ASN A 33 -2.94 -12.18 18.82
CA ASN A 33 -3.87 -11.15 18.38
C ASN A 33 -3.22 -10.26 17.31
N ARG A 34 -3.94 -9.99 16.24
CA ARG A 34 -3.49 -9.26 15.07
C ARG A 34 -4.39 -8.08 14.75
N ASP A 35 -4.99 -7.50 15.76
CA ASP A 35 -5.92 -6.38 15.58
C ASP A 35 -5.25 -5.16 14.94
N TRP A 36 -3.94 -4.96 15.18
CA TRP A 36 -3.20 -3.81 14.72
C TRP A 36 -1.87 -4.24 14.08
N ASN A 37 -1.79 -4.16 12.76
CA ASN A 37 -0.60 -4.51 11.97
C ASN A 37 0.02 -3.23 11.40
N ARG A 38 1.33 -3.06 11.58
CA ARG A 38 2.05 -1.90 11.04
C ARG A 38 1.95 -1.89 9.52
N ASP A 39 1.71 -0.73 8.96
CA ASP A 39 1.72 -0.54 7.52
C ASP A 39 3.15 -0.62 6.99
N ALA A 40 3.36 -1.40 5.93
CA ALA A 40 4.68 -1.61 5.36
C ALA A 40 5.19 -0.35 4.64
N ILE A 41 4.31 0.40 3.98
CA ILE A 41 4.73 1.53 3.14
C ILE A 41 5.54 2.56 3.93
N PRO A 42 5.01 3.21 4.98
CA PRO A 42 5.79 4.20 5.73
C PRO A 42 6.95 3.58 6.50
N ALA A 43 6.85 2.30 6.88
CA ALA A 43 7.87 1.64 7.68
C ALA A 43 9.11 1.21 6.86
N GLU A 44 8.94 0.88 5.60
CA GLU A 44 9.97 0.29 4.75
C GLU A 44 10.39 1.19 3.58
N MET A 45 9.72 2.33 3.40
CA MET A 45 9.92 3.26 2.28
C MET A 45 11.38 3.67 2.08
N GLY A 46 12.13 3.86 3.16
CA GLY A 46 13.56 4.20 3.09
C GLY A 46 14.45 3.10 2.49
N GLY A 47 13.92 1.90 2.29
CA GLY A 47 14.61 0.76 1.66
C GLY A 47 14.13 0.46 0.24
N PHE A 48 13.19 1.21 -0.28
CA PHE A 48 12.66 0.98 -1.62
C PHE A 48 13.62 1.52 -2.69
N ASP A 49 13.72 0.76 -3.76
CA ASP A 49 14.35 1.20 -4.98
C ASP A 49 13.39 2.06 -5.84
N CYS A 50 13.85 2.38 -7.03
CA CYS A 50 13.07 3.18 -7.98
C CYS A 50 11.76 2.52 -8.43
N ASN A 51 11.64 1.22 -8.31
CA ASN A 51 10.40 0.48 -8.55
C ASN A 51 9.45 0.47 -7.33
N LYS A 52 9.80 1.21 -6.26
CA LYS A 52 9.06 1.18 -4.99
C LYS A 52 8.93 -0.23 -4.42
N ALA A 53 10.03 -0.96 -4.50
CA ALA A 53 10.16 -2.35 -4.13
C ALA A 53 11.49 -2.61 -3.44
N HIS A 54 11.61 -3.75 -2.79
CA HIS A 54 12.84 -4.22 -2.21
C HIS A 54 12.90 -5.75 -2.13
N PRO A 55 14.08 -6.37 -1.97
CA PRO A 55 14.17 -7.79 -1.68
C PRO A 55 13.94 -8.03 -0.19
N ALA A 56 13.06 -8.97 0.15
CA ALA A 56 12.94 -9.51 1.48
C ALA A 56 13.02 -11.03 1.43
N MET A 57 13.87 -11.64 2.25
CA MET A 57 14.07 -13.10 2.33
C MET A 57 14.33 -13.75 0.95
N GLY A 58 15.00 -13.02 0.04
CA GLY A 58 15.30 -13.48 -1.31
C GLY A 58 14.18 -13.27 -2.34
N ASN A 59 13.06 -12.70 -1.97
CA ASN A 59 11.97 -12.34 -2.88
C ASN A 59 11.92 -10.83 -3.09
N TYR A 60 12.01 -10.40 -4.34
CA TYR A 60 11.77 -9.01 -4.73
C TYR A 60 10.26 -8.77 -4.86
N HIS A 61 9.77 -7.71 -4.21
CA HIS A 61 8.34 -7.39 -4.21
C HIS A 61 8.08 -5.88 -4.10
N HIS A 62 6.99 -5.44 -4.67
CA HIS A 62 6.54 -4.05 -4.64
C HIS A 62 5.63 -3.81 -3.45
N HIS A 63 5.72 -2.62 -2.87
CA HIS A 63 4.79 -2.12 -1.86
C HIS A 63 3.88 -1.02 -2.40
N GLN A 64 4.24 -0.42 -3.53
CA GLN A 64 3.54 0.70 -4.13
C GLN A 64 3.39 0.52 -5.64
N ASN A 65 2.63 1.43 -6.27
CA ASN A 65 2.53 1.50 -7.72
C ASN A 65 3.93 1.73 -8.33
N PRO A 66 4.41 0.84 -9.20
CA PRO A 66 5.76 0.92 -9.80
C PRO A 66 5.84 1.97 -10.92
N SER A 67 5.34 3.18 -10.67
CA SER A 67 5.36 4.28 -11.63
C SER A 67 6.67 5.05 -11.60
N ALA A 68 6.94 5.82 -12.65
CA ALA A 68 8.10 6.69 -12.74
C ALA A 68 8.07 7.83 -11.70
N PHE A 69 9.21 8.36 -11.37
CA PHE A 69 9.57 8.95 -10.11
C PHE A 69 9.40 10.44 -9.96
N ASP A 70 9.52 11.18 -11.02
CA ASP A 70 9.41 12.65 -11.05
C ASP A 70 8.06 13.15 -10.54
N LEU A 71 7.08 12.27 -10.43
CA LEU A 71 5.74 12.57 -9.96
C LEU A 71 5.45 12.04 -8.54
N ASP A 72 6.35 11.25 -7.96
CA ASP A 72 6.17 10.67 -6.64
C ASP A 72 7.19 11.24 -5.65
N LEU A 73 6.73 12.16 -4.82
CA LEU A 73 7.56 12.85 -3.83
C LEU A 73 7.99 11.98 -2.65
N LEU A 74 7.44 10.77 -2.52
CA LEU A 74 7.76 9.84 -1.43
C LEU A 74 8.87 8.85 -1.79
N VAL A 75 9.34 8.82 -3.02
CA VAL A 75 10.48 8.00 -3.42
C VAL A 75 11.78 8.69 -2.99
N VAL A 76 12.54 8.00 -2.17
CA VAL A 76 13.73 8.55 -1.49
C VAL A 76 15.01 8.06 -2.15
N SER A 77 15.12 8.12 -3.47
CA SER A 77 16.35 7.75 -4.16
C SER A 77 16.70 8.77 -5.24
N ASP A 78 17.83 9.43 -5.06
CA ASP A 78 18.38 10.40 -5.99
C ASP A 78 18.99 9.77 -7.26
N ILE A 79 19.10 8.45 -7.30
CA ILE A 79 19.57 7.73 -8.49
C ILE A 79 18.45 7.35 -9.46
N CYS A 80 17.20 7.51 -9.07
CA CYS A 80 16.05 7.09 -9.87
C CYS A 80 15.96 7.81 -11.19
N ASP A 81 16.30 9.08 -11.24
CA ASP A 81 16.29 9.88 -12.47
C ASP A 81 17.51 9.63 -13.37
N THR A 82 18.47 8.85 -12.89
CA THR A 82 19.74 8.58 -13.60
C THR A 82 19.61 7.47 -14.61
N TYR A 83 18.68 6.55 -14.39
CA TYR A 83 18.48 5.37 -15.26
C TYR A 83 17.09 5.40 -15.87
N PRO A 84 16.96 5.29 -17.21
CA PRO A 84 15.68 4.99 -17.83
C PRO A 84 15.14 3.73 -17.16
N ALA A 85 14.02 3.83 -16.53
CA ALA A 85 13.52 2.77 -15.67
C ALA A 85 13.03 1.60 -16.50
N ASP A 86 13.81 0.56 -16.57
CA ASP A 86 13.38 -0.71 -17.14
C ASP A 86 12.21 -1.28 -16.33
N GLY A 87 11.08 -1.49 -17.00
CA GLY A 87 9.88 -2.04 -16.38
C GLY A 87 9.00 -1.05 -15.59
N LEU A 88 9.40 0.21 -15.52
CA LEU A 88 8.57 1.25 -14.96
C LEU A 88 7.76 1.94 -16.06
N TYR A 89 6.63 2.52 -15.70
CA TYR A 89 5.84 3.34 -16.61
C TYR A 89 5.66 4.75 -16.07
N VAL A 90 5.57 5.70 -16.99
CA VAL A 90 5.16 7.06 -16.65
C VAL A 90 3.64 7.06 -16.52
N ILE A 91 3.11 7.64 -15.44
CA ILE A 91 1.67 7.82 -15.29
C ILE A 91 1.19 8.82 -16.34
N ASP A 92 0.35 8.35 -17.26
CA ASP A 92 -0.37 9.21 -18.19
C ASP A 92 -1.83 9.30 -17.73
N VAL A 93 -2.22 10.48 -17.29
CA VAL A 93 -3.58 10.76 -16.80
C VAL A 93 -4.66 10.68 -17.89
N ASN A 94 -4.25 10.64 -19.16
CA ASN A 94 -5.14 10.57 -20.33
C ASN A 94 -5.22 9.16 -20.96
N ALA A 95 -4.43 8.20 -20.45
CA ALA A 95 -4.41 6.85 -20.94
C ALA A 95 -4.74 5.84 -19.83
N HIS A 96 -5.37 4.71 -20.21
CA HIS A 96 -5.51 3.59 -19.29
C HIS A 96 -4.12 3.09 -18.89
N SER A 97 -3.86 2.99 -17.60
CA SER A 97 -2.59 2.48 -17.10
C SER A 97 -2.31 1.06 -17.62
N PRO A 98 -1.04 0.70 -17.80
CA PRO A 98 -0.68 -0.63 -18.29
C PRO A 98 -1.00 -1.73 -17.28
N LEU A 99 -1.06 -2.95 -17.79
CA LEU A 99 -1.03 -4.16 -16.98
C LEU A 99 0.35 -4.29 -16.32
N ILE A 100 0.38 -4.27 -14.98
CA ILE A 100 1.62 -4.32 -14.21
C ILE A 100 1.87 -5.68 -13.55
N GLY A 101 0.88 -6.56 -13.53
CA GLY A 101 1.03 -7.90 -12.97
C GLY A 101 -0.28 -8.65 -12.81
N PHE A 102 -0.19 -9.75 -12.09
CA PHE A 102 -1.32 -10.61 -11.73
C PHE A 102 -1.28 -10.96 -10.25
N THR A 103 -2.44 -11.05 -9.64
CA THR A 103 -2.59 -11.56 -8.28
C THR A 103 -2.55 -13.10 -8.26
N TYR A 104 -2.42 -13.67 -7.06
CA TYR A 104 -2.42 -15.14 -6.91
C TYR A 104 -3.73 -15.82 -7.31
N ASP A 105 -4.83 -15.09 -7.30
CA ASP A 105 -6.13 -15.56 -7.79
C ASP A 105 -6.27 -15.49 -9.32
N GLY A 106 -5.23 -14.98 -10.02
CA GLY A 106 -5.13 -14.94 -11.47
C GLY A 106 -5.73 -13.68 -12.11
N PHE A 107 -6.26 -12.75 -11.35
CA PHE A 107 -6.78 -11.50 -11.89
C PHE A 107 -5.68 -10.48 -12.18
N PRO A 108 -5.84 -9.65 -13.22
CA PRO A 108 -4.86 -8.64 -13.59
C PRO A 108 -4.79 -7.50 -12.57
N ILE A 109 -3.60 -6.92 -12.45
CA ILE A 109 -3.34 -5.69 -11.70
C ILE A 109 -2.96 -4.61 -12.69
N TYR A 110 -3.67 -3.49 -12.70
CA TYR A 110 -3.36 -2.30 -13.48
C TYR A 110 -2.79 -1.19 -12.61
N GLY A 111 -2.17 -0.21 -13.23
CA GLY A 111 -1.84 1.04 -12.56
C GLY A 111 -3.09 1.86 -12.23
N ALA A 112 -2.91 3.11 -11.82
CA ALA A 112 -3.94 3.89 -11.14
C ALA A 112 -5.02 4.52 -12.04
N TYR A 113 -4.83 4.59 -13.35
CA TYR A 113 -5.76 5.25 -14.27
C TYR A 113 -6.48 4.23 -15.16
N ALA A 114 -7.80 4.36 -15.26
CA ALA A 114 -8.64 3.44 -16.02
C ALA A 114 -9.84 4.16 -16.64
N TYR A 115 -10.62 3.46 -17.48
CA TYR A 115 -11.88 3.98 -17.97
C TYR A 115 -12.81 4.31 -16.81
N LYS A 116 -13.49 5.46 -16.88
CA LYS A 116 -14.43 5.88 -15.83
C LYS A 116 -15.52 4.83 -15.60
N ASN A 117 -16.19 4.46 -16.68
CA ASN A 117 -17.29 3.50 -16.62
C ASN A 117 -16.78 2.06 -16.83
N THR A 118 -17.47 1.11 -16.27
CA THR A 118 -17.11 -0.30 -16.34
C THR A 118 -17.24 -0.91 -17.74
N ASP A 119 -17.98 -0.24 -18.63
CA ASP A 119 -18.14 -0.64 -20.05
C ASP A 119 -17.05 -0.08 -20.98
N GLY A 120 -16.03 0.59 -20.45
CA GLY A 120 -14.93 1.17 -21.23
C GLY A 120 -15.20 2.58 -21.75
N THR A 121 -16.32 3.21 -21.35
CA THR A 121 -16.68 4.57 -21.75
C THR A 121 -16.36 5.62 -20.67
N GLY A 122 -16.66 6.89 -20.94
CA GLY A 122 -16.57 7.99 -19.97
C GLY A 122 -15.18 8.60 -19.80
N GLY A 123 -14.24 8.24 -20.67
CA GLY A 123 -12.85 8.76 -20.60
C GLY A 123 -12.02 8.06 -19.53
N ILE A 124 -10.80 8.58 -19.32
CA ILE A 124 -9.84 8.05 -18.34
C ILE A 124 -9.94 8.88 -17.04
N VAL A 125 -9.96 8.18 -15.92
CA VAL A 125 -9.95 8.79 -14.59
C VAL A 125 -9.04 8.02 -13.65
N ARG A 126 -8.59 8.69 -12.59
CA ARG A 126 -7.85 8.04 -11.51
C ARG A 126 -8.79 7.17 -10.69
N MET A 127 -8.45 5.91 -10.54
CA MET A 127 -9.15 4.98 -9.65
C MET A 127 -8.84 5.34 -8.20
N LYS A 128 -9.86 5.31 -7.37
CA LYS A 128 -9.80 5.70 -5.96
C LYS A 128 -10.13 4.51 -5.08
N SER A 129 -9.34 4.32 -4.06
CA SER A 129 -9.70 3.37 -3.01
C SER A 129 -10.92 3.87 -2.23
N SER A 130 -11.74 2.94 -1.78
CA SER A 130 -12.84 3.22 -0.85
C SER A 130 -12.40 3.12 0.62
N TYR A 131 -11.10 2.95 0.87
CA TYR A 131 -10.56 3.00 2.22
C TYR A 131 -10.22 4.43 2.63
N THR A 132 -10.58 4.79 3.85
CA THR A 132 -10.32 6.11 4.43
C THR A 132 -9.81 5.96 5.85
N LEU A 133 -9.00 6.91 6.29
CA LEU A 133 -8.59 6.98 7.69
C LEU A 133 -9.81 7.09 8.60
N ARG A 134 -9.81 6.31 9.67
CA ARG A 134 -10.81 6.43 10.74
C ARG A 134 -10.63 7.75 11.47
N ASN A 135 -11.71 8.29 11.98
CA ASN A 135 -11.65 9.44 12.88
C ASN A 135 -11.67 8.95 14.34
N ILE A 136 -10.52 8.45 14.81
CA ILE A 136 -10.36 7.90 16.16
C ILE A 136 -9.14 8.52 16.85
N THR A 137 -9.17 8.57 18.16
CA THR A 137 -8.03 8.96 19.02
C THR A 137 -7.48 7.78 19.82
N THR A 138 -8.25 6.70 19.89
CA THR A 138 -7.87 5.46 20.59
C THR A 138 -8.18 4.25 19.73
N ARG A 139 -7.32 3.25 19.81
CA ARG A 139 -7.48 1.96 19.12
C ARG A 139 -7.93 0.92 20.14
N VAL A 140 -9.02 0.22 19.86
CA VAL A 140 -9.48 -0.87 20.73
C VAL A 140 -8.41 -1.96 20.74
N ASN A 141 -7.96 -2.36 21.92
CA ASN A 141 -6.84 -3.31 22.09
C ASN A 141 -5.54 -2.88 21.41
N GLY A 142 -5.33 -1.58 21.22
CA GLY A 142 -4.17 -1.02 20.54
C GLY A 142 -3.60 0.20 21.27
N PRO A 143 -2.49 0.74 20.76
CA PRO A 143 -1.93 1.97 21.28
C PRO A 143 -2.85 3.16 20.95
N TYR A 144 -2.87 4.20 21.80
CA TYR A 144 -3.56 5.43 21.43
C TYR A 144 -2.84 6.15 20.28
N VAL A 145 -3.60 6.93 19.52
CA VAL A 145 -3.05 7.73 18.40
C VAL A 145 -2.06 8.75 18.95
N GLY A 146 -0.88 8.85 18.34
CA GLY A 146 0.21 9.71 18.83
C GLY A 146 1.05 9.10 19.94
N GLN A 147 0.83 7.83 20.31
CA GLN A 147 1.69 7.17 21.28
C GLN A 147 3.11 7.03 20.74
N VAL A 148 4.08 7.45 21.57
CA VAL A 148 5.49 7.31 21.23
C VAL A 148 6.00 5.94 21.68
N PHE A 149 6.68 5.25 20.79
CA PHE A 149 7.35 3.99 21.05
C PHE A 149 8.86 4.14 20.78
N THR A 150 9.68 3.55 21.65
CA THR A 150 11.14 3.49 21.42
C THR A 150 11.50 2.13 20.83
N ILE A 151 12.14 2.13 19.68
CA ILE A 151 12.61 0.90 19.01
C ILE A 151 13.62 0.20 19.91
N GLN A 152 13.38 -1.06 20.23
CA GLN A 152 14.20 -1.78 21.22
C GLN A 152 15.43 -2.45 20.62
N ASN A 153 15.38 -2.85 19.34
CA ASN A 153 16.42 -3.68 18.72
C ASN A 153 16.66 -3.26 17.26
N GLY A 154 17.74 -3.74 16.68
CA GLY A 154 18.11 -3.49 15.30
C GLY A 154 18.89 -2.20 15.09
N PRO A 155 19.13 -1.82 13.83
CA PRO A 155 19.99 -0.65 13.49
C PRO A 155 19.36 0.68 13.95
N ASN A 156 18.05 0.73 14.17
CA ASN A 156 17.32 1.91 14.63
C ASN A 156 17.01 1.88 16.14
N ALA A 157 17.63 0.97 16.91
CA ALA A 157 17.39 0.88 18.34
C ALA A 157 17.70 2.21 19.06
N GLY A 158 16.79 2.63 19.92
CA GLY A 158 16.85 3.91 20.61
C GLY A 158 16.10 5.06 19.92
N ASN A 159 15.79 4.92 18.63
CA ASN A 159 14.94 5.90 17.93
C ASN A 159 13.51 5.82 18.43
N GLN A 160 12.81 6.94 18.33
CA GLN A 160 11.38 7.02 18.67
C GLN A 160 10.53 7.02 17.40
N GLU A 161 9.47 6.22 17.43
CA GLU A 161 8.40 6.25 16.45
C GLU A 161 7.12 6.78 17.10
N VAL A 162 6.37 7.58 16.37
CA VAL A 162 5.07 8.10 16.81
C VAL A 162 3.99 7.30 16.07
N MET A 163 3.09 6.69 16.82
CA MET A 163 2.01 5.87 16.26
C MET A 163 0.80 6.73 15.92
N ASP A 164 1.00 7.69 15.02
CA ASP A 164 -0.07 8.53 14.51
C ASP A 164 -1.14 7.73 13.75
N LEU A 165 -2.25 8.37 13.46
CA LEU A 165 -3.30 7.77 12.65
C LEU A 165 -2.75 7.47 11.23
N GLY A 166 -2.91 6.23 10.77
CA GLY A 166 -2.30 5.71 9.54
C GLY A 166 -1.05 4.84 9.79
N TYR A 167 -0.54 4.78 11.03
CA TYR A 167 0.59 3.92 11.38
C TYR A 167 0.27 2.42 11.24
N PHE A 168 -0.97 2.05 11.56
CA PHE A 168 -1.47 0.68 11.42
C PHE A 168 -2.40 0.57 10.23
N ARG A 169 -2.36 -0.57 9.56
CA ARG A 169 -3.23 -0.87 8.43
C ARG A 169 -4.72 -0.74 8.80
N GLU A 170 -5.07 -1.10 10.01
CA GLU A 170 -6.44 -1.09 10.53
C GLU A 170 -6.90 0.32 11.00
N ASP A 171 -6.04 1.33 10.89
CA ASP A 171 -6.45 2.74 11.00
C ASP A 171 -7.33 3.17 9.81
N TYR A 172 -7.29 2.42 8.73
CA TYR A 172 -8.16 2.62 7.58
C TYR A 172 -9.43 1.77 7.70
N GLN A 173 -10.51 2.26 7.14
CA GLN A 173 -11.79 1.54 7.06
C GLN A 173 -12.35 1.65 5.66
N TYR A 174 -12.98 0.57 5.21
CA TYR A 174 -13.74 0.57 3.97
C TYR A 174 -15.04 1.34 4.16
N ILE A 175 -15.31 2.26 3.25
CA ILE A 175 -16.58 2.96 3.12
C ILE A 175 -17.04 2.82 1.69
N ASN A 176 -18.08 2.02 1.47
CA ASN A 176 -18.62 1.81 0.13
C ASN A 176 -18.97 3.13 -0.54
N ASN A 177 -18.52 3.33 -1.76
CA ASN A 177 -18.82 4.49 -2.59
C ASN A 177 -19.42 4.02 -3.90
N SER A 178 -20.52 4.66 -4.33
CA SER A 178 -21.24 4.31 -5.55
C SER A 178 -20.71 5.00 -6.81
N GLU A 179 -19.75 5.92 -6.66
CA GLU A 179 -19.15 6.58 -7.82
C GLU A 179 -18.30 5.60 -8.63
N PRO A 180 -18.35 5.65 -9.97
CA PRO A 180 -17.74 4.62 -10.82
C PRO A 180 -16.20 4.59 -10.82
N ASP A 181 -15.54 5.62 -10.29
CA ASP A 181 -14.10 5.71 -10.13
C ASP A 181 -13.60 5.19 -8.76
N TYR A 182 -14.51 4.75 -7.89
CA TYR A 182 -14.17 4.11 -6.63
C TYR A 182 -14.15 2.58 -6.76
N LEU A 183 -13.20 1.98 -6.07
CA LEU A 183 -12.97 0.55 -6.06
C LEU A 183 -13.71 -0.12 -4.89
N ASP A 184 -13.91 -1.41 -5.00
CA ASP A 184 -14.53 -2.21 -3.95
C ASP A 184 -13.58 -2.46 -2.75
N GLU A 185 -14.00 -3.29 -1.83
CA GLU A 185 -13.26 -3.64 -0.60
C GLU A 185 -11.93 -4.36 -0.84
N HIS A 186 -11.71 -4.84 -2.07
CA HIS A 186 -10.47 -5.49 -2.48
C HIS A 186 -9.59 -4.59 -3.35
N ASN A 187 -9.91 -3.31 -3.50
CA ASN A 187 -9.28 -2.38 -4.45
C ASN A 187 -9.37 -2.88 -5.90
N GLY A 188 -10.48 -3.49 -6.25
CA GLY A 188 -10.80 -4.01 -7.57
C GLY A 188 -12.15 -3.55 -8.08
N ARG A 189 -12.44 -3.88 -9.32
CA ARG A 189 -13.78 -3.82 -9.94
C ARG A 189 -13.84 -4.68 -11.18
N PHE A 190 -15.04 -5.10 -11.58
CA PHE A 190 -15.25 -5.70 -12.90
C PHE A 190 -15.40 -4.58 -13.93
N ALA A 191 -14.53 -4.54 -14.94
CA ALA A 191 -14.55 -3.52 -15.99
C ALA A 191 -13.89 -4.00 -17.30
N VAL A 192 -14.24 -3.34 -18.39
CA VAL A 192 -13.50 -3.40 -19.65
C VAL A 192 -12.13 -2.75 -19.46
N THR A 193 -11.09 -3.38 -20.00
CA THR A 193 -9.72 -2.87 -20.03
C THR A 193 -9.16 -3.03 -21.44
N PRO A 194 -8.02 -2.40 -21.80
CA PRO A 194 -7.41 -2.58 -23.12
C PRO A 194 -7.11 -4.05 -23.46
N ASP A 195 -6.74 -4.85 -22.46
CA ASP A 195 -6.38 -6.26 -22.64
C ASP A 195 -7.60 -7.19 -22.57
N TYR A 196 -8.69 -6.75 -21.97
CA TYR A 196 -9.91 -7.53 -21.77
C TYR A 196 -11.14 -6.76 -22.25
N PRO A 197 -11.42 -6.73 -23.54
CA PRO A 197 -12.52 -5.95 -24.12
C PRO A 197 -13.92 -6.49 -23.78
N GLN A 198 -14.01 -7.68 -23.21
CA GLN A 198 -15.28 -8.24 -22.69
C GLN A 198 -15.47 -8.01 -21.19
N GLY A 199 -14.54 -7.30 -20.58
CA GLY A 199 -14.50 -7.09 -19.15
C GLY A 199 -13.81 -8.22 -18.36
N VAL A 200 -13.20 -7.84 -17.27
CA VAL A 200 -12.53 -8.72 -16.32
C VAL A 200 -12.60 -8.07 -14.94
N TYR A 201 -12.60 -8.86 -13.88
CA TYR A 201 -12.33 -8.30 -12.56
C TYR A 201 -10.83 -7.95 -12.50
N ALA A 202 -10.52 -6.73 -12.16
CA ALA A 202 -9.15 -6.23 -12.13
C ALA A 202 -8.89 -5.45 -10.84
N TYR A 203 -7.68 -5.58 -10.33
CA TYR A 203 -7.15 -4.78 -9.23
C TYR A 203 -6.42 -3.55 -9.76
N TYR A 204 -6.35 -2.50 -8.97
CA TYR A 204 -5.69 -1.25 -9.35
C TYR A 204 -4.74 -0.79 -8.24
N ALA A 205 -3.50 -0.49 -8.63
CA ALA A 205 -2.52 0.11 -7.74
C ALA A 205 -2.77 1.62 -7.65
N THR A 206 -3.56 2.03 -6.66
CA THR A 206 -4.06 3.40 -6.50
C THR A 206 -2.97 4.39 -6.09
N VAL A 207 -3.13 5.62 -6.51
CA VAL A 207 -2.31 6.78 -6.12
C VAL A 207 -3.21 7.96 -5.73
N ASP A 208 -2.68 8.90 -4.96
CA ASP A 208 -3.35 10.18 -4.68
C ASP A 208 -3.24 11.16 -5.86
N GLU A 209 -3.67 12.39 -5.66
CA GLU A 209 -3.63 13.46 -6.69
C GLU A 209 -2.19 13.92 -7.02
N ASN A 210 -1.23 13.65 -6.16
CA ASN A 210 0.19 13.94 -6.36
C ASN A 210 0.97 12.69 -6.82
N HIS A 211 0.26 11.61 -7.16
CA HIS A 211 0.79 10.32 -7.60
C HIS A 211 1.56 9.55 -6.51
N ASN A 212 1.42 9.93 -5.24
CA ASN A 212 1.89 9.10 -4.15
C ASN A 212 0.95 7.91 -3.96
N SER A 213 1.48 6.83 -3.43
CA SER A 213 0.65 5.65 -3.11
C SER A 213 -0.50 6.01 -2.18
N ALA A 214 -1.68 5.51 -2.50
CA ALA A 214 -2.90 5.75 -1.75
C ALA A 214 -3.65 4.44 -1.49
N TYR A 215 -4.38 4.42 -0.36
CA TYR A 215 -5.32 3.35 -0.06
C TYR A 215 -6.60 3.54 -0.81
#